data_a7fab216173f91a45167c6cd438a79b2
#
_entry.id   a7fab216173f91a45167c6cd438a79b2
#
_cell.length_a   1.000
_cell.length_b   1.000
_cell.length_c   1.000
_cell.angle_alpha   90.00
_cell.angle_beta   90.00
_cell.angle_gamma   90.00
#
_symmetry.space_group_name_H-M   'P 1'
#
loop_
_entity.id
_entity.type
_entity.pdbx_description
1 polymer ?
#
loop_
_entity_poly.entity_id
_entity_poly.type
_entity_poly.pdbx_seq_one_letter_code
_entity_poly.pdbx_strand_id
1 'polypeptide(L)'
;QYCIQADSTTTFLSDKSEGKILIEGSTSMEPMVKALADDYQKQNPNAEIEVKATDSSRGITAVISGECDFAMSSRELKDYEAELLETKVIGKDAIAIVINEENPLENLTIKQLTGLYNGTYKNWDDLS
;
A
#
# COMPACT_ATOMS: atom_id res chain seq x y z
N GLN A 1 -1.02 -4.25 -6.00
CA GLN A 1 -0.78 -3.09 -5.16
C GLN A 1 -0.37 -1.93 -5.99
N TYR A 2 -1.14 -0.91 -5.89
CA TYR A 2 -1.07 0.22 -6.77
C TYR A 2 -0.74 1.46 -5.96
N CYS A 3 0.31 2.09 -6.27
CA CYS A 3 0.67 3.33 -5.67
C CYS A 3 1.50 4.16 -6.64
N ILE A 4 1.77 5.31 -6.24
CA ILE A 4 2.47 6.36 -6.91
C ILE A 4 3.82 5.92 -7.43
N GLN A 5 4.08 6.46 -8.53
CA GLN A 5 5.27 6.40 -9.29
C GLN A 5 6.57 6.49 -8.50
N ALA A 6 7.20 5.39 -8.31
CA ALA A 6 8.65 5.35 -8.25
C ALA A 6 9.10 4.11 -8.98
N ASP A 7 9.55 4.28 -10.17
CA ASP A 7 10.35 3.26 -10.81
C ASP A 7 11.68 3.22 -10.08
N SER A 8 12.04 2.08 -9.54
CA SER A 8 13.32 1.87 -8.85
C SER A 8 14.54 2.11 -9.75
N THR A 9 14.33 2.19 -11.05
CA THR A 9 15.35 2.51 -12.05
C THR A 9 15.37 3.99 -12.41
N THR A 10 14.39 4.76 -11.97
CA THR A 10 14.36 6.18 -12.22
C THR A 10 15.28 6.88 -11.23
N THR A 11 16.46 7.19 -11.67
CA THR A 11 17.19 8.27 -11.03
C THR A 11 16.30 9.50 -11.12
N PHE A 12 15.96 10.08 -9.98
CA PHE A 12 15.28 11.36 -9.93
C PHE A 12 16.23 12.43 -10.47
N LEU A 13 16.46 12.42 -11.77
CA LEU A 13 17.09 13.52 -12.48
C LEU A 13 16.06 14.63 -12.57
N SER A 14 15.70 15.16 -11.46
CA SER A 14 14.82 16.29 -11.45
C SER A 14 15.62 17.57 -11.58
N ASP A 15 15.17 18.44 -12.41
CA ASP A 15 15.33 19.84 -12.23
C ASP A 15 14.83 20.16 -10.82
N LYS A 16 15.73 20.35 -9.88
CA LYS A 16 15.51 20.69 -8.47
C LYS A 16 14.08 21.15 -8.18
N SER A 17 13.19 20.19 -7.99
CA SER A 17 11.78 20.46 -7.73
C SER A 17 11.66 21.23 -6.43
N GLU A 18 10.97 22.36 -6.51
CA GLU A 18 10.58 23.14 -5.35
C GLU A 18 9.09 22.95 -5.11
N GLY A 19 8.68 22.97 -3.85
CA GLY A 19 7.28 22.93 -3.47
C GLY A 19 6.94 21.75 -2.56
N LYS A 20 5.67 21.72 -2.20
CA LYS A 20 5.12 20.72 -1.28
C LYS A 20 4.29 19.71 -2.06
N ILE A 21 4.59 18.44 -1.85
CA ILE A 21 3.83 17.30 -2.39
C ILE A 21 3.12 16.62 -1.23
N LEU A 22 1.82 16.46 -1.33
CA LEU A 22 1.00 15.75 -0.34
C LEU A 22 0.58 14.40 -0.89
N ILE A 23 0.88 13.35 -0.12
CA ILE A 23 0.55 11.97 -0.44
C ILE A 23 -0.34 11.41 0.66
N GLU A 24 -1.49 10.86 0.29
CA GLU A 24 -2.44 10.30 1.25
C GLU A 24 -2.91 8.92 0.81
N GLY A 25 -3.17 8.04 1.77
CA GLY A 25 -3.80 6.76 1.48
C GLY A 25 -3.42 5.62 2.40
N SER A 26 -3.19 4.46 1.82
CA SER A 26 -3.02 3.19 2.51
C SER A 26 -1.95 3.20 3.59
N THR A 27 -2.33 2.78 4.79
CA THR A 27 -1.39 2.62 5.92
C THR A 27 -0.34 1.55 5.67
N SER A 28 -0.68 0.51 4.92
CA SER A 28 0.27 -0.56 4.59
C SER A 28 1.35 -0.13 3.59
N MET A 29 1.07 0.91 2.81
CA MET A 29 2.03 1.48 1.85
C MET A 29 2.93 2.55 2.46
N GLU A 30 2.56 3.08 3.62
CA GLU A 30 3.25 4.21 4.25
C GLU A 30 4.76 3.99 4.43
N PRO A 31 5.24 2.85 4.98
CA PRO A 31 6.68 2.67 5.18
C PRO A 31 7.48 2.75 3.90
N MET A 32 6.99 2.12 2.83
CA MET A 32 7.66 2.14 1.52
C MET A 32 7.66 3.54 0.92
N VAL A 33 6.52 4.22 0.94
CA VAL A 33 6.37 5.56 0.36
C VAL A 33 7.18 6.58 1.15
N LYS A 34 7.25 6.48 2.47
CA LYS A 34 8.12 7.33 3.29
C LYS A 34 9.60 7.14 2.95
N ALA A 35 10.04 5.91 2.75
CA ALA A 35 11.43 5.64 2.36
C ALA A 35 11.75 6.26 1.00
N LEU A 36 10.86 6.14 0.03
CA LEU A 36 11.01 6.77 -1.28
C LEU A 36 11.00 8.30 -1.20
N ALA A 37 10.12 8.86 -0.36
CA ALA A 37 10.04 10.30 -0.14
C ALA A 37 11.32 10.86 0.49
N ASP A 38 11.88 10.15 1.47
CA ASP A 38 13.13 10.54 2.11
C ASP A 38 14.30 10.55 1.12
N ASP A 39 14.39 9.54 0.27
CA ASP A 39 15.42 9.48 -0.78
C ASP A 39 15.26 10.62 -1.79
N TYR A 40 14.04 10.91 -2.18
CA TYR A 40 13.77 12.03 -3.09
C TYR A 40 14.15 13.38 -2.47
N GLN A 41 13.81 13.60 -1.20
CA GLN A 41 14.14 14.83 -0.48
C GLN A 41 15.65 15.03 -0.29
N LYS A 42 16.40 13.95 -0.13
CA LYS A 42 17.88 14.02 -0.07
C LYS A 42 18.48 14.54 -1.38
N GLN A 43 17.89 14.16 -2.50
CA GLN A 43 18.33 14.61 -3.83
C GLN A 43 17.76 15.99 -4.20
N ASN A 44 16.65 16.38 -3.60
CA ASN A 44 15.95 17.63 -3.85
C ASN A 44 15.64 18.33 -2.52
N PRO A 45 16.63 19.00 -1.91
CA PRO A 45 16.47 19.60 -0.57
C PRO A 45 15.36 20.65 -0.45
N ASN A 46 14.97 21.24 -1.58
CA ASN A 46 13.91 22.27 -1.63
C ASN A 46 12.51 21.67 -1.82
N ALA A 47 12.42 20.37 -2.06
CA ALA A 47 11.14 19.66 -2.13
C ALA A 47 10.70 19.20 -0.73
N GLU A 48 9.45 19.41 -0.41
CA GLU A 48 8.84 18.94 0.82
C GLU A 48 7.77 17.91 0.49
N ILE A 49 7.89 16.70 1.05
CA ILE A 49 6.93 15.62 0.83
C ILE A 49 6.30 15.25 2.16
N GLU A 50 4.99 15.37 2.24
CA GLU A 50 4.19 14.93 3.37
C GLU A 50 3.45 13.65 3.01
N VAL A 51 3.61 12.61 3.82
CA VAL A 51 2.93 11.32 3.67
C VAL A 51 1.94 11.15 4.81
N LYS A 52 0.66 11.04 4.47
CA LYS A 52 -0.42 10.90 5.42
C LYS A 52 -1.10 9.54 5.27
N ALA A 53 -0.99 8.71 6.30
CA ALA A 53 -1.63 7.41 6.32
C ALA A 53 -3.08 7.52 6.78
N THR A 54 -3.98 7.14 5.92
CA THR A 54 -5.43 7.06 6.19
C THR A 54 -5.95 5.68 5.76
N ASP A 55 -6.52 5.59 4.58
CA ASP A 55 -6.85 4.34 3.90
C ASP A 55 -6.83 4.53 2.39
N SER A 56 -6.84 3.42 1.64
CA SER A 56 -6.77 3.48 0.17
C SER A 56 -7.92 4.29 -0.45
N SER A 57 -9.14 4.08 0.02
CA SER A 57 -10.31 4.77 -0.51
C SER A 57 -10.28 6.27 -0.22
N ARG A 58 -9.86 6.65 0.97
CA ARG A 58 -9.70 8.05 1.36
C ARG A 58 -8.65 8.76 0.53
N GLY A 59 -7.50 8.11 0.32
CA GLY A 59 -6.43 8.66 -0.50
C GLY A 59 -6.87 8.88 -1.94
N ILE A 60 -7.54 7.91 -2.53
CA ILE A 60 -8.05 8.01 -3.91
C ILE A 60 -9.07 9.14 -4.02
N THR A 61 -9.99 9.25 -3.08
CA THR A 61 -10.97 10.34 -3.05
C THR A 61 -10.29 11.70 -2.94
N ALA A 62 -9.27 11.80 -2.09
CA ALA A 62 -8.52 13.04 -1.89
C ALA A 62 -7.79 13.50 -3.17
N VAL A 63 -7.22 12.57 -3.94
CA VAL A 63 -6.60 12.91 -5.23
C VAL A 63 -7.65 13.37 -6.24
N ILE A 64 -8.77 12.69 -6.34
CA ILE A 64 -9.83 13.05 -7.26
C ILE A 64 -10.40 14.45 -6.95
N SER A 65 -10.54 14.78 -5.68
CA SER A 65 -11.04 16.10 -5.25
C SER A 65 -9.99 17.21 -5.26
N GLY A 66 -8.73 16.88 -5.51
CA GLY A 66 -7.63 17.84 -5.53
C GLY A 66 -7.09 18.21 -4.14
N GLU A 67 -7.46 17.47 -3.10
CA GLU A 67 -6.96 17.69 -1.73
C GLU A 67 -5.52 17.22 -1.54
N CYS A 68 -5.07 16.25 -2.32
CA CYS A 68 -3.68 15.82 -2.33
C CYS A 68 -3.19 15.58 -3.77
N ASP A 69 -1.88 15.45 -3.92
CA ASP A 69 -1.25 15.30 -5.24
C ASP A 69 -1.20 13.84 -5.70
N PHE A 70 -0.99 12.93 -4.75
CA PHE A 70 -0.87 11.49 -5.01
C PHE A 70 -1.61 10.68 -3.96
N ALA A 71 -2.06 9.51 -4.36
CA ALA A 71 -2.65 8.53 -3.45
C ALA A 71 -1.83 7.25 -3.38
N MET A 72 -1.76 6.68 -2.17
CA MET A 72 -1.24 5.34 -1.94
C MET A 72 -2.41 4.38 -1.90
N SER A 73 -2.36 3.31 -2.67
CA SER A 73 -3.42 2.30 -2.66
C SER A 73 -2.85 0.88 -2.56
N SER A 74 -3.40 0.11 -1.65
CA SER A 74 -3.15 -1.32 -1.52
C SER A 74 -4.26 -2.18 -2.16
N ARG A 75 -5.16 -1.55 -2.89
CA ARG A 75 -6.21 -2.22 -3.68
C ARG A 75 -6.21 -1.74 -5.12
N GLU A 76 -6.84 -2.48 -5.98
CA GLU A 76 -7.10 -2.04 -7.35
C GLU A 76 -8.07 -0.87 -7.40
N LEU A 77 -7.92 -0.04 -8.41
CA LEU A 77 -8.87 1.04 -8.66
C LEU A 77 -10.18 0.46 -9.19
N LYS A 78 -11.27 1.08 -8.80
CA LYS A 78 -12.57 0.84 -9.43
C LYS A 78 -12.59 1.47 -10.82
N ASP A 79 -13.47 1.00 -11.70
CA ASP A 79 -13.52 1.44 -13.10
C ASP A 79 -13.60 2.98 -13.25
N TYR A 80 -14.45 3.62 -12.47
CA TYR A 80 -14.59 5.07 -12.51
C TYR A 80 -13.37 5.81 -11.96
N GLU A 81 -12.66 5.21 -11.03
CA GLU A 81 -11.40 5.75 -10.48
C GLU A 81 -10.28 5.63 -11.50
N ALA A 82 -10.21 4.50 -12.20
CA ALA A 82 -9.21 4.25 -13.23
C ALA A 82 -9.37 5.18 -14.46
N GLU A 83 -10.57 5.64 -14.73
CA GLU A 83 -10.82 6.63 -15.80
C GLU A 83 -10.27 8.02 -15.47
N LEU A 84 -10.18 8.34 -14.18
CA LEU A 84 -9.77 9.67 -13.70
C LEU A 84 -8.30 9.73 -13.28
N LEU A 85 -7.67 8.59 -13.05
CA LEU A 85 -6.34 8.51 -12.44
C LEU A 85 -5.44 7.57 -13.23
N GLU A 86 -4.16 7.92 -13.28
CA GLU A 86 -3.12 7.00 -13.72
C GLU A 86 -2.60 6.19 -12.53
N THR A 87 -2.39 4.90 -12.74
CA THR A 87 -1.84 4.00 -11.73
C THR A 87 -0.52 3.41 -12.14
N LYS A 88 0.38 3.31 -11.15
CA LYS A 88 1.62 2.56 -11.31
C LYS A 88 1.81 1.62 -10.14
N VAL A 89 2.15 0.39 -10.43
CA VAL A 89 2.49 -0.62 -9.42
C VAL A 89 3.93 -0.40 -9.00
N ILE A 90 4.15 -0.14 -7.71
CA ILE A 90 5.49 0.05 -7.15
C ILE A 90 5.98 -1.15 -6.34
N GLY A 91 5.13 -2.12 -6.09
CA GLY A 91 5.49 -3.33 -5.37
C GLY A 91 4.36 -4.34 -5.35
N LYS A 92 4.70 -5.57 -5.00
CA LYS A 92 3.74 -6.63 -4.75
C LYS A 92 3.87 -7.07 -3.31
N ASP A 93 2.75 -7.35 -2.68
CA ASP A 93 2.68 -7.80 -1.31
C ASP A 93 2.17 -9.22 -1.23
N ALA A 94 2.65 -9.95 -0.25
CA ALA A 94 2.16 -11.28 0.06
C ALA A 94 1.55 -11.26 1.46
N ILE A 95 0.40 -11.87 1.62
CA ILE A 95 -0.22 -12.07 2.93
C ILE A 95 0.22 -13.44 3.43
N ALA A 96 0.87 -13.46 4.58
CA ALA A 96 1.24 -14.69 5.26
C ALA A 96 0.37 -14.88 6.49
N ILE A 97 -0.11 -16.10 6.70
CA ILE A 97 -0.77 -16.48 7.93
C ILE A 97 0.30 -16.94 8.91
N VAL A 98 0.39 -16.24 10.03
CA VAL A 98 1.37 -16.54 11.08
C VAL A 98 0.67 -17.25 12.21
N ILE A 99 1.23 -18.39 12.63
CA ILE A 99 0.74 -19.17 13.75
C ILE A 99 1.85 -19.34 14.78
N ASN A 100 1.48 -19.68 16.00
CA ASN A 100 2.45 -19.98 17.04
C ASN A 100 3.28 -21.23 16.67
N GLU A 101 4.57 -21.23 16.97
CA GLU A 101 5.47 -22.33 16.65
C GLU A 101 5.09 -23.67 17.32
N GLU A 102 4.35 -23.61 18.41
CA GLU A 102 3.81 -24.80 19.09
C GLU A 102 2.59 -25.39 18.38
N ASN A 103 2.04 -24.69 17.39
CA ASN A 103 0.88 -25.15 16.63
C ASN A 103 1.32 -26.26 15.66
N PRO A 104 0.69 -27.45 15.69
CA PRO A 104 1.10 -28.58 14.85
C PRO A 104 0.72 -28.44 13.37
N LEU A 105 0.01 -27.40 12.99
CA LEU A 105 -0.39 -27.23 11.59
C LEU A 105 0.79 -26.79 10.73
N GLU A 106 1.03 -27.53 9.67
CA GLU A 106 2.06 -27.20 8.69
C GLU A 106 1.49 -26.48 7.47
N ASN A 107 0.24 -26.74 7.14
CA ASN A 107 -0.44 -26.20 5.96
C ASN A 107 -1.91 -25.91 6.25
N LEU A 108 -2.44 -24.89 5.56
CA LEU A 108 -3.85 -24.54 5.57
C LEU A 108 -4.36 -24.36 4.15
N THR A 109 -5.49 -24.96 3.84
CA THR A 109 -6.22 -24.64 2.61
C THR A 109 -7.01 -23.36 2.79
N ILE A 110 -7.37 -22.69 1.69
CA ILE A 110 -8.23 -21.50 1.74
C ILE A 110 -9.58 -21.82 2.38
N LYS A 111 -10.11 -23.01 2.13
CA LYS A 111 -11.38 -23.48 2.73
C LYS A 111 -11.26 -23.62 4.25
N GLN A 112 -10.17 -24.18 4.74
CA GLN A 112 -9.90 -24.29 6.17
C GLN A 112 -9.70 -22.90 6.81
N LEU A 113 -8.98 -22.01 6.15
CA LEU A 113 -8.81 -20.63 6.61
C LEU A 113 -10.15 -19.90 6.71
N THR A 114 -11.01 -20.03 5.72
CA THR A 114 -12.37 -19.47 5.74
C THR A 114 -13.17 -20.04 6.91
N GLY A 115 -13.09 -21.35 7.16
CA GLY A 115 -13.75 -22.01 8.27
C GLY A 115 -13.28 -21.53 9.64
N LEU A 116 -12.02 -21.19 9.79
CA LEU A 116 -11.47 -20.60 11.01
C LEU A 116 -12.07 -19.21 11.29
N TYR A 117 -12.09 -18.35 10.28
CA TYR A 117 -12.58 -16.99 10.45
C TYR A 117 -14.10 -16.88 10.58
N ASN A 118 -14.86 -17.80 9.99
CA ASN A 118 -16.32 -17.80 10.12
C ASN A 118 -16.84 -18.59 11.35
N GLY A 119 -15.95 -19.22 12.12
CA GLY A 119 -16.31 -19.96 13.32
C GLY A 119 -16.77 -21.40 13.10
N THR A 120 -16.62 -21.95 11.91
CA THR A 120 -16.91 -23.38 11.61
C THR A 120 -15.98 -24.28 12.41
N TYR A 121 -14.70 -23.96 12.45
CA TYR A 121 -13.69 -24.65 13.26
C TYR A 121 -13.39 -23.83 14.50
N LYS A 122 -13.51 -24.44 15.67
CA LYS A 122 -13.29 -23.78 16.96
C LYS A 122 -11.97 -24.18 17.62
N ASN A 123 -11.43 -25.31 17.24
CA ASN A 123 -10.17 -25.85 17.76
C ASN A 123 -9.26 -26.24 16.60
N TRP A 124 -7.96 -26.17 16.83
CA TRP A 124 -6.97 -26.60 15.86
C TRP A 124 -7.07 -28.06 15.48
N ASP A 125 -7.50 -28.89 16.42
CA ASP A 125 -7.73 -30.33 16.21
C ASP A 125 -8.83 -30.63 15.17
N ASP A 126 -9.72 -29.68 14.94
CA ASP A 126 -10.79 -29.82 13.93
C ASP A 126 -10.23 -29.78 12.50
N LEU A 127 -8.96 -29.40 12.33
CA LEU A 127 -8.30 -29.24 11.05
C LEU A 127 -7.37 -30.41 10.68
N SER A 128 -7.19 -31.35 11.58
CA SER A 128 -6.32 -32.53 11.39
C SER A 128 -6.99 -33.62 10.55
#